data_0387e674fcc7b09f3289d3cd2317909b
#
_entry.id   0387e674fcc7b09f3289d3cd2317909b
#
_cell.length_a   1.000
_cell.length_b   1.000
_cell.length_c   1.000
_cell.angle_alpha   90.00
_cell.angle_beta   90.00
_cell.angle_gamma   90.00
#
_symmetry.space_group_name_H-M   'P 1'
#
loop_
_entity.id
_entity.type
_entity.pdbx_description
1 polymer ?
#
loop_
_entity_poly.entity_id
_entity_poly.type
_entity_poly.pdbx_seq_one_letter_code
_entity_poly.pdbx_strand_id
1 'polypeptide(L)'
;MGWVVIMGQAADIVFRPVVRDMPVAAADHSSTLLWIIIAVVAVVALIFFIAIAQVFTLWLQAFSAHADVSMWELIGMRLRKVNAREITTTKISMVQAGLQVTTNQLQAHFMAGGNVTRVSRAMIAAHRAQIDLPWGMATAIDLAGRDVLEAVQTSVNPRVIDVPGPNSGRQTHDGVARDGIQLRVKARVTVRTNMKQLVSGAGEETVVARVGQGIVAAIGSADTYKHVLESPDLISKAVLANGLDAGTAFQILSIDIADMDVGDNVGAELQTRQAEANKQIFQAEAEKRRAMAVAQDQENRALAQLNRAKVIEAEAQIPLAMADAFRSGHLGIMDYYRMKNIQADTSMRDSIGKPATDSATGNSGAA
;
A
#
# COMPACT_ATOMS: atom_id res chain seq x y z
N MET A 1 82.86 -46.83 -88.14
CA MET A 1 81.97 -47.38 -87.17
C MET A 1 82.71 -47.36 -85.84
N GLY A 2 82.70 -46.37 -85.13
CA GLY A 2 83.42 -46.15 -83.93
C GLY A 2 82.89 -44.95 -83.21
N TRP A 3 81.92 -45.13 -82.29
CA TRP A 3 81.40 -44.07 -81.43
C TRP A 3 80.79 -44.69 -80.10
N VAL A 4 81.31 -45.69 -79.43
CA VAL A 4 80.73 -46.27 -78.31
C VAL A 4 81.66 -46.46 -77.09
N VAL A 5 82.93 -46.08 -77.15
CA VAL A 5 83.91 -46.41 -76.07
C VAL A 5 84.38 -45.16 -75.23
N ILE A 6 83.79 -44.00 -75.34
CA ILE A 6 84.26 -42.78 -74.59
C ILE A 6 83.15 -42.23 -73.65
N MET A 7 82.21 -42.99 -73.10
CA MET A 7 81.28 -42.50 -72.12
C MET A 7 81.23 -43.26 -70.81
N GLY A 8 82.32 -43.89 -70.39
CA GLY A 8 82.35 -44.73 -69.16
C GLY A 8 83.23 -44.20 -68.01
N GLN A 9 83.86 -43.04 -68.14
CA GLN A 9 84.77 -42.53 -67.10
C GLN A 9 84.57 -41.12 -66.60
N ALA A 10 83.43 -40.49 -66.87
CA ALA A 10 83.12 -39.09 -66.37
C ALA A 10 82.05 -39.02 -65.29
N ALA A 11 81.59 -40.11 -64.68
CA ALA A 11 80.45 -40.12 -63.74
C ALA A 11 80.89 -40.27 -62.26
N ASP A 12 82.18 -40.36 -61.91
CA ASP A 12 82.57 -40.61 -60.53
C ASP A 12 83.24 -39.43 -59.80
N ILE A 13 83.13 -38.17 -60.30
CA ILE A 13 83.79 -37.01 -59.65
C ILE A 13 82.85 -35.94 -59.13
N VAL A 14 81.54 -36.05 -59.20
CA VAL A 14 80.63 -34.86 -58.89
C VAL A 14 79.59 -35.12 -57.83
N PHE A 15 79.71 -36.05 -56.91
CA PHE A 15 78.77 -36.01 -55.74
C PHE A 15 79.49 -36.49 -54.45
N ARG A 16 80.38 -35.65 -53.96
CA ARG A 16 80.63 -35.59 -52.52
C ARG A 16 79.65 -34.63 -51.87
N PRO A 17 78.66 -35.05 -51.01
CA PRO A 17 77.90 -34.12 -50.21
C PRO A 17 78.86 -33.49 -49.20
N VAL A 18 79.11 -32.21 -49.35
CA VAL A 18 79.67 -31.36 -48.31
C VAL A 18 78.62 -31.29 -47.20
N VAL A 19 78.60 -32.34 -46.36
CA VAL A 19 77.99 -32.24 -45.08
C VAL A 19 78.93 -31.29 -44.28
N ARG A 20 78.63 -30.04 -44.37
CA ARG A 20 79.18 -29.00 -43.49
C ARG A 20 78.70 -29.35 -42.12
N ASP A 21 79.62 -29.82 -41.31
CA ASP A 21 79.44 -29.93 -39.86
C ASP A 21 79.09 -28.53 -39.38
N MET A 22 77.76 -28.22 -39.32
CA MET A 22 77.29 -27.13 -38.48
C MET A 22 77.56 -27.59 -37.04
N PRO A 23 78.33 -26.84 -36.27
CA PRO A 23 78.36 -27.14 -34.86
C PRO A 23 76.97 -26.94 -34.33
N VAL A 24 76.29 -28.07 -34.01
CA VAL A 24 75.17 -27.98 -33.09
C VAL A 24 75.77 -27.44 -31.80
N ALA A 25 75.72 -26.12 -31.70
CA ALA A 25 76.04 -25.47 -30.41
C ALA A 25 75.10 -26.17 -29.42
N ALA A 26 75.72 -27.03 -28.61
CA ALA A 26 75.08 -27.52 -27.39
C ALA A 26 74.63 -26.28 -26.65
N ALA A 27 73.35 -25.91 -26.80
CA ALA A 27 72.78 -24.81 -26.08
C ALA A 27 72.94 -25.13 -24.61
N ASP A 28 73.90 -24.45 -24.00
CA ASP A 28 74.11 -24.51 -22.54
C ASP A 28 72.75 -24.26 -21.89
N HIS A 29 72.07 -25.33 -21.47
CA HIS A 29 70.76 -25.28 -20.82
C HIS A 29 70.82 -24.33 -19.59
N SER A 30 72.00 -24.11 -19.05
CA SER A 30 72.20 -23.12 -17.98
C SER A 30 72.10 -21.67 -18.46
N SER A 31 72.57 -21.36 -19.69
CA SER A 31 72.49 -20.00 -20.25
C SER A 31 71.04 -19.68 -20.73
N THR A 32 70.34 -20.63 -21.31
CA THR A 32 68.93 -20.47 -21.72
C THR A 32 68.02 -20.33 -20.51
N LEU A 33 68.23 -21.08 -19.43
CA LEU A 33 67.49 -20.92 -18.16
C LEU A 33 67.78 -19.55 -17.53
N LEU A 34 68.97 -19.05 -17.55
CA LEU A 34 69.32 -17.70 -17.07
C LEU A 34 68.59 -16.60 -17.88
N TRP A 35 68.52 -16.71 -19.19
CA TRP A 35 67.79 -15.75 -20.03
C TRP A 35 66.28 -15.81 -19.79
N ILE A 36 65.69 -16.97 -19.55
CA ILE A 36 64.30 -17.13 -19.19
C ILE A 36 64.01 -16.49 -17.83
N ILE A 37 64.89 -16.72 -16.84
CA ILE A 37 64.73 -16.09 -15.51
C ILE A 37 64.84 -14.57 -15.62
N ILE A 38 65.80 -14.03 -16.37
CA ILE A 38 65.95 -12.60 -16.61
C ILE A 38 64.71 -12.03 -17.30
N ALA A 39 64.18 -12.72 -18.32
CA ALA A 39 62.95 -12.30 -18.99
C ALA A 39 61.77 -12.26 -18.07
N VAL A 40 61.58 -13.28 -17.22
CA VAL A 40 60.50 -13.33 -16.22
C VAL A 40 60.66 -12.20 -15.21
N VAL A 41 61.87 -11.97 -14.68
CA VAL A 41 62.15 -10.87 -13.74
C VAL A 41 61.90 -9.51 -14.41
N ALA A 42 62.29 -9.33 -15.69
CA ALA A 42 62.05 -8.10 -16.42
C ALA A 42 60.56 -7.84 -16.63
N VAL A 43 59.75 -8.87 -16.96
CA VAL A 43 58.28 -8.77 -17.06
C VAL A 43 57.66 -8.43 -15.73
N VAL A 44 58.07 -9.07 -14.66
CA VAL A 44 57.58 -8.77 -13.29
C VAL A 44 57.95 -7.34 -12.88
N ALA A 45 59.19 -6.91 -13.15
CA ALA A 45 59.65 -5.55 -12.90
C ALA A 45 58.88 -4.51 -13.72
N LEU A 46 58.56 -4.82 -14.98
CA LEU A 46 57.74 -3.95 -15.85
C LEU A 46 56.31 -3.80 -15.33
N ILE A 47 55.67 -4.91 -14.93
CA ILE A 47 54.35 -4.89 -14.30
C ILE A 47 54.34 -4.05 -13.02
N PHE A 48 55.37 -4.23 -12.20
CA PHE A 48 55.54 -3.49 -10.95
C PHE A 48 55.76 -2.00 -11.21
N PHE A 49 56.53 -1.66 -12.21
CA PHE A 49 56.79 -0.27 -12.63
C PHE A 49 55.50 0.41 -13.14
N ILE A 50 54.71 -0.28 -13.96
CA ILE A 50 53.40 0.23 -14.45
C ILE A 50 52.47 0.44 -13.26
N ALA A 51 52.41 -0.49 -12.31
CA ALA A 51 51.57 -0.39 -11.11
C ALA A 51 51.97 0.83 -10.24
N ILE A 52 53.26 1.08 -10.05
CA ILE A 52 53.76 2.26 -9.33
C ILE A 52 53.47 3.55 -10.08
N ALA A 53 53.67 3.58 -11.40
CA ALA A 53 53.42 4.77 -12.21
C ALA A 53 51.98 5.25 -12.11
N GLN A 54 51.01 4.32 -12.05
CA GLN A 54 49.59 4.65 -11.83
C GLN A 54 49.34 5.29 -10.46
N VAL A 55 49.94 4.76 -9.41
CA VAL A 55 49.84 5.32 -8.04
C VAL A 55 50.55 6.68 -7.94
N PHE A 56 51.70 6.82 -8.60
CA PHE A 56 52.45 8.05 -8.60
C PHE A 56 51.70 9.22 -9.25
N THR A 57 51.05 8.97 -10.36
CA THR A 57 50.23 10.03 -11.02
C THR A 57 49.06 10.51 -10.12
N LEU A 58 48.40 9.61 -9.41
CA LEU A 58 47.34 9.97 -8.45
C LEU A 58 47.89 10.74 -7.24
N TRP A 59 49.06 10.31 -6.74
CA TRP A 59 49.74 11.01 -5.65
C TRP A 59 50.16 12.42 -6.04
N LEU A 60 50.69 12.59 -7.25
CA LEU A 60 51.07 13.91 -7.76
C LEU A 60 49.91 14.86 -7.90
N GLN A 61 48.73 14.34 -8.37
CA GLN A 61 47.49 15.11 -8.41
C GLN A 61 47.01 15.53 -7.01
N ALA A 62 47.06 14.61 -6.04
CA ALA A 62 46.66 14.89 -4.66
C ALA A 62 47.63 15.90 -4.00
N PHE A 63 48.94 15.75 -4.24
CA PHE A 63 49.96 16.66 -3.75
C PHE A 63 49.81 18.09 -4.30
N SER A 64 49.59 18.22 -5.60
CA SER A 64 49.39 19.53 -6.23
C SER A 64 48.10 20.22 -5.75
N ALA A 65 47.09 19.44 -5.33
CA ALA A 65 45.83 19.94 -4.77
C ALA A 65 45.84 20.14 -3.25
N HIS A 66 46.98 19.92 -2.59
CA HIS A 66 47.12 19.99 -1.12
C HIS A 66 46.12 19.08 -0.37
N ALA A 67 45.87 17.89 -0.94
CA ALA A 67 44.84 17.02 -0.42
C ALA A 67 45.26 16.04 0.66
N ASP A 68 46.48 16.20 1.21
CA ASP A 68 47.04 15.36 2.30
C ASP A 68 46.78 13.84 2.13
N VAL A 69 47.21 13.29 0.98
CA VAL A 69 47.14 11.84 0.70
C VAL A 69 48.55 11.29 0.65
N SER A 70 48.87 10.34 1.54
CA SER A 70 50.15 9.67 1.56
C SER A 70 50.25 8.60 0.47
N MET A 71 51.46 8.42 -0.12
CA MET A 71 51.70 7.32 -1.04
C MET A 71 51.41 5.94 -0.42
N TRP A 72 51.71 5.77 0.87
CA TRP A 72 51.46 4.52 1.59
C TRP A 72 49.93 4.25 1.74
N GLU A 73 49.13 5.28 1.90
CA GLU A 73 47.65 5.15 1.92
C GLU A 73 47.13 4.69 0.57
N LEU A 74 47.65 5.22 -0.56
CA LEU A 74 47.25 4.80 -1.91
C LEU A 74 47.56 3.32 -2.18
N ILE A 75 48.75 2.87 -1.76
CA ILE A 75 49.13 1.45 -1.87
C ILE A 75 48.22 0.61 -0.97
N GLY A 76 47.95 1.05 0.27
CA GLY A 76 47.07 0.38 1.20
C GLY A 76 45.62 0.25 0.68
N MET A 77 45.10 1.30 0.02
CA MET A 77 43.79 1.25 -0.64
C MET A 77 43.73 0.18 -1.72
N ARG A 78 44.79 0.08 -2.55
CA ARG A 78 44.85 -0.91 -3.62
C ARG A 78 44.87 -2.35 -3.07
N LEU A 79 45.61 -2.57 -1.96
CA LEU A 79 45.63 -3.88 -1.29
C LEU A 79 44.29 -4.26 -0.68
N ARG A 80 43.51 -3.29 -0.17
CA ARG A 80 42.18 -3.49 0.38
C ARG A 80 41.08 -3.55 -0.69
N LYS A 81 41.41 -3.54 -2.00
CA LYS A 81 40.51 -3.50 -3.14
C LYS A 81 39.57 -2.28 -3.16
N VAL A 82 40.02 -1.19 -2.56
CA VAL A 82 39.34 0.10 -2.56
C VAL A 82 39.74 0.87 -3.82
N ASN A 83 38.78 1.54 -4.46
CA ASN A 83 39.06 2.35 -5.65
C ASN A 83 39.83 3.63 -5.26
N ALA A 84 41.18 3.55 -5.28
CA ALA A 84 42.04 4.66 -4.90
C ALA A 84 41.81 5.92 -5.75
N ARG A 85 41.47 5.76 -7.04
CA ARG A 85 41.19 6.88 -7.93
C ARG A 85 39.97 7.66 -7.48
N GLU A 86 38.88 6.95 -7.19
CA GLU A 86 37.63 7.55 -6.76
C GLU A 86 37.78 8.32 -5.44
N ILE A 87 38.41 7.70 -4.46
CA ILE A 87 38.66 8.33 -3.14
C ILE A 87 39.55 9.55 -3.27
N THR A 88 40.66 9.47 -4.05
CA THR A 88 41.59 10.57 -4.19
C THR A 88 40.96 11.75 -4.93
N THR A 89 40.28 11.51 -6.05
CA THR A 89 39.59 12.60 -6.79
C THR A 89 38.48 13.23 -5.97
N THR A 90 37.73 12.44 -5.20
CA THR A 90 36.72 12.94 -4.28
C THR A 90 37.34 13.79 -3.17
N LYS A 91 38.44 13.34 -2.56
CA LYS A 91 39.14 14.11 -1.54
C LYS A 91 39.67 15.43 -2.09
N ILE A 92 40.29 15.42 -3.28
CA ILE A 92 40.73 16.64 -3.97
C ILE A 92 39.59 17.63 -4.11
N SER A 93 38.42 17.17 -4.61
CA SER A 93 37.26 18.03 -4.79
C SER A 93 36.73 18.62 -3.48
N MET A 94 36.76 17.85 -2.38
CA MET A 94 36.36 18.31 -1.07
C MET A 94 37.32 19.36 -0.48
N VAL A 95 38.62 19.12 -0.59
CA VAL A 95 39.66 20.08 -0.13
C VAL A 95 39.57 21.39 -0.92
N GLN A 96 39.38 21.33 -2.26
CA GLN A 96 39.18 22.52 -3.09
C GLN A 96 37.92 23.28 -2.73
N ALA A 97 36.89 22.60 -2.20
CA ALA A 97 35.68 23.21 -1.68
C ALA A 97 35.78 23.72 -0.24
N GLY A 98 36.99 23.58 0.41
CA GLY A 98 37.21 24.03 1.79
C GLY A 98 36.80 23.03 2.87
N LEU A 99 36.44 21.80 2.50
CA LEU A 99 36.04 20.76 3.43
C LEU A 99 37.20 19.87 3.82
N GLN A 100 37.42 19.66 5.13
CA GLN A 100 38.45 18.81 5.66
C GLN A 100 37.84 17.47 6.10
N VAL A 101 37.97 16.45 5.25
CA VAL A 101 37.61 15.07 5.55
C VAL A 101 38.83 14.18 5.42
N THR A 102 39.07 13.30 6.37
CA THR A 102 40.23 12.42 6.34
C THR A 102 40.07 11.30 5.31
N THR A 103 41.18 10.86 4.72
CA THR A 103 41.20 9.73 3.77
C THR A 103 40.59 8.47 4.39
N ASN A 104 40.85 8.23 5.68
CA ASN A 104 40.30 7.08 6.41
C ASN A 104 38.77 7.11 6.52
N GLN A 105 38.16 8.28 6.70
CA GLN A 105 36.73 8.42 6.74
C GLN A 105 36.08 8.10 5.38
N LEU A 106 36.71 8.55 4.28
CA LEU A 106 36.26 8.23 2.92
C LEU A 106 36.37 6.72 2.63
N GLN A 107 37.50 6.10 3.02
CA GLN A 107 37.69 4.64 2.88
C GLN A 107 36.67 3.85 3.71
N ALA A 108 36.44 4.23 4.96
CA ALA A 108 35.50 3.56 5.84
C ALA A 108 34.08 3.59 5.26
N HIS A 109 33.65 4.74 4.73
CA HIS A 109 32.35 4.88 4.08
C HIS A 109 32.23 4.02 2.80
N PHE A 110 33.29 4.01 1.97
CA PHE A 110 33.34 3.15 0.78
C PHE A 110 33.26 1.66 1.15
N MET A 111 34.01 1.23 2.19
CA MET A 111 34.00 -0.17 2.66
C MET A 111 32.65 -0.57 3.29
N ALA A 112 31.90 0.38 3.85
CA ALA A 112 30.55 0.17 4.36
C ALA A 112 29.48 0.05 3.24
N GLY A 113 29.88 0.18 1.96
CA GLY A 113 28.99 0.09 0.81
C GLY A 113 28.33 1.42 0.42
N GLY A 114 28.78 2.54 1.01
CA GLY A 114 28.27 3.87 0.70
C GLY A 114 28.85 4.45 -0.59
N ASN A 115 28.18 5.45 -1.16
CA ASN A 115 28.59 6.15 -2.36
C ASN A 115 29.37 7.43 -2.01
N VAL A 116 30.71 7.31 -1.95
CA VAL A 116 31.60 8.40 -1.57
C VAL A 116 31.45 9.62 -2.47
N THR A 117 31.32 9.41 -3.78
CA THR A 117 31.16 10.51 -4.77
C THR A 117 29.88 11.28 -4.57
N ARG A 118 28.76 10.60 -4.29
CA ARG A 118 27.45 11.25 -4.05
C ARG A 118 27.47 12.05 -2.75
N VAL A 119 27.96 11.44 -1.67
CA VAL A 119 28.07 12.11 -0.36
C VAL A 119 28.99 13.34 -0.44
N SER A 120 30.12 13.26 -1.14
CA SER A 120 31.02 14.41 -1.29
C SER A 120 30.38 15.56 -2.04
N ARG A 121 29.67 15.28 -3.15
CA ARG A 121 28.93 16.30 -3.89
C ARG A 121 27.85 16.96 -3.03
N ALA A 122 27.15 16.16 -2.25
CA ALA A 122 26.14 16.65 -1.31
C ALA A 122 26.75 17.56 -0.25
N MET A 123 27.89 17.18 0.34
CA MET A 123 28.62 18.00 1.31
C MET A 123 29.15 19.30 0.72
N ILE A 124 29.69 19.26 -0.50
CA ILE A 124 30.13 20.47 -1.20
C ILE A 124 28.93 21.40 -1.46
N ALA A 125 27.80 20.86 -1.88
CA ALA A 125 26.57 21.63 -2.08
C ALA A 125 26.05 22.23 -0.75
N ALA A 126 26.03 21.45 0.33
CA ALA A 126 25.64 21.89 1.67
C ALA A 126 26.54 23.02 2.18
N HIS A 127 27.88 22.86 2.03
CA HIS A 127 28.83 23.89 2.43
C HIS A 127 28.62 25.20 1.66
N ARG A 128 28.40 25.13 0.36
CA ARG A 128 28.12 26.32 -0.46
C ARG A 128 26.79 26.99 -0.10
N ALA A 129 25.80 26.20 0.32
CA ALA A 129 24.49 26.67 0.79
C ALA A 129 24.49 27.08 2.26
N GLN A 130 25.65 27.02 2.96
CA GLN A 130 25.81 27.30 4.38
C GLN A 130 24.89 26.43 5.28
N ILE A 131 24.62 25.20 4.85
CA ILE A 131 23.89 24.19 5.62
C ILE A 131 24.91 23.40 6.44
N ASP A 132 24.69 23.35 7.75
CA ASP A 132 25.51 22.53 8.65
C ASP A 132 25.18 21.04 8.47
N LEU A 133 26.03 20.35 7.69
CA LEU A 133 25.94 18.93 7.43
C LEU A 133 27.25 18.25 7.85
N PRO A 134 27.34 17.70 9.06
CA PRO A 134 28.52 16.98 9.50
C PRO A 134 28.70 15.67 8.73
N TRP A 135 29.96 15.26 8.50
CA TRP A 135 30.33 14.03 7.77
C TRP A 135 29.54 12.80 8.27
N GLY A 136 29.45 12.62 9.60
CA GLY A 136 28.75 11.47 10.19
C GLY A 136 27.28 11.41 9.83
N MET A 137 26.61 12.57 9.73
CA MET A 137 25.20 12.64 9.31
C MET A 137 25.05 12.34 7.82
N ALA A 138 25.90 12.91 6.98
CA ALA A 138 25.88 12.66 5.53
C ALA A 138 26.08 11.17 5.19
N THR A 139 27.03 10.52 5.85
CA THR A 139 27.29 9.07 5.69
C THR A 139 26.15 8.21 6.23
N ALA A 140 25.55 8.58 7.36
CA ALA A 140 24.39 7.87 7.92
C ALA A 140 23.18 7.93 7.00
N ILE A 141 22.91 9.07 6.37
CA ILE A 141 21.82 9.26 5.40
C ILE A 141 22.02 8.36 4.17
N ASP A 142 23.26 8.33 3.62
CA ASP A 142 23.61 7.53 2.44
C ASP A 142 23.51 6.03 2.72
N LEU A 143 24.01 5.58 3.89
CA LEU A 143 23.92 4.18 4.32
C LEU A 143 22.48 3.75 4.66
N ALA A 144 21.62 4.69 5.04
CA ALA A 144 20.18 4.44 5.18
C ALA A 144 19.46 4.33 3.82
N GLY A 145 20.18 4.43 2.68
CA GLY A 145 19.63 4.29 1.34
C GLY A 145 18.93 5.55 0.81
N ARG A 146 19.11 6.69 1.46
CA ARG A 146 18.51 7.98 1.02
C ARG A 146 19.51 8.80 0.23
N ASP A 147 19.00 9.60 -0.71
CA ASP A 147 19.85 10.49 -1.50
C ASP A 147 20.16 11.79 -0.73
N VAL A 148 21.42 11.88 -0.27
CA VAL A 148 21.92 13.06 0.47
C VAL A 148 21.93 14.31 -0.41
N LEU A 149 22.26 14.16 -1.71
CA LEU A 149 22.34 15.28 -2.64
C LEU A 149 20.96 15.88 -2.91
N GLU A 150 19.97 15.03 -3.18
CA GLU A 150 18.58 15.45 -3.35
C GLU A 150 18.05 16.14 -2.09
N ALA A 151 18.38 15.59 -0.91
CA ALA A 151 17.98 16.16 0.37
C ALA A 151 18.55 17.56 0.58
N VAL A 152 19.82 17.80 0.27
CA VAL A 152 20.44 19.13 0.33
C VAL A 152 19.78 20.07 -0.67
N GLN A 153 19.53 19.63 -1.89
CA GLN A 153 18.87 20.44 -2.91
C GLN A 153 17.45 20.85 -2.47
N THR A 154 16.67 19.92 -1.94
CA THR A 154 15.30 20.18 -1.45
C THR A 154 15.29 21.02 -0.17
N SER A 155 16.39 21.01 0.59
CA SER A 155 16.53 21.91 1.73
C SER A 155 16.74 23.36 1.31
N VAL A 156 17.42 23.62 0.17
CA VAL A 156 17.63 24.96 -0.40
C VAL A 156 16.45 25.40 -1.26
N ASN A 157 15.98 24.51 -2.11
CA ASN A 157 14.87 24.74 -3.04
C ASN A 157 13.67 23.89 -2.61
N PRO A 158 12.67 24.48 -1.95
CA PRO A 158 11.47 23.76 -1.55
C PRO A 158 10.82 23.05 -2.74
N ARG A 159 10.30 21.84 -2.49
CA ARG A 159 9.62 21.02 -3.49
C ARG A 159 8.12 21.05 -3.24
N VAL A 160 7.35 21.05 -4.32
CA VAL A 160 5.89 20.94 -4.26
C VAL A 160 5.48 19.48 -4.45
N ILE A 161 4.63 18.99 -3.56
CA ILE A 161 4.07 17.64 -3.57
C ILE A 161 2.55 17.77 -3.76
N ASP A 162 1.99 17.03 -4.71
CA ASP A 162 0.54 16.98 -4.90
C ASP A 162 -0.11 16.03 -3.88
N VAL A 163 -1.25 16.43 -3.35
CA VAL A 163 -2.06 15.64 -2.42
C VAL A 163 -3.48 15.54 -2.98
N PRO A 164 -3.93 14.34 -3.39
CA PRO A 164 -3.26 13.05 -3.32
C PRO A 164 -2.08 12.90 -4.29
N GLY A 165 -1.11 12.07 -3.93
CA GLY A 165 0.04 11.78 -4.78
C GLY A 165 -0.34 11.00 -6.05
N PRO A 166 0.49 11.07 -7.10
CA PRO A 166 0.21 10.45 -8.41
C PRO A 166 0.05 8.93 -8.35
N ASN A 167 0.66 8.28 -7.35
CA ASN A 167 0.61 6.82 -7.18
C ASN A 167 -0.59 6.33 -6.35
N SER A 168 -1.42 7.23 -5.82
CA SER A 168 -2.53 6.85 -4.91
C SER A 168 -3.75 6.27 -5.62
N GLY A 169 -3.81 6.32 -6.96
CA GLY A 169 -4.99 5.92 -7.74
C GLY A 169 -6.23 6.79 -7.54
N ARG A 170 -6.15 7.80 -6.68
CA ARG A 170 -7.21 8.79 -6.43
C ARG A 170 -6.74 10.14 -6.94
N GLN A 171 -7.65 10.89 -7.55
CA GLN A 171 -7.34 12.23 -8.06
C GLN A 171 -7.62 13.33 -7.04
N THR A 172 -8.52 13.08 -6.09
CA THR A 172 -8.96 14.01 -5.06
C THR A 172 -9.06 13.34 -3.69
N HIS A 173 -9.01 14.13 -2.63
CA HIS A 173 -9.43 13.73 -1.30
C HIS A 173 -10.87 14.15 -1.08
N ASP A 174 -11.69 13.19 -0.68
CA ASP A 174 -13.12 13.39 -0.49
C ASP A 174 -13.41 13.54 1.00
N GLY A 175 -13.99 14.66 1.39
CA GLY A 175 -14.44 14.93 2.75
C GLY A 175 -15.91 15.28 2.75
N VAL A 176 -16.65 14.92 3.80
CA VAL A 176 -18.06 15.26 3.97
C VAL A 176 -18.18 16.28 5.10
N ALA A 177 -18.76 17.45 4.81
CA ALA A 177 -19.05 18.47 5.79
C ALA A 177 -20.25 18.06 6.67
N ARG A 178 -20.48 18.77 7.79
CA ARG A 178 -21.60 18.43 8.70
C ARG A 178 -22.98 18.54 8.08
N ASP A 179 -23.13 19.34 7.04
CA ASP A 179 -24.38 19.47 6.26
C ASP A 179 -24.64 18.28 5.34
N GLY A 180 -23.74 17.30 5.31
CA GLY A 180 -23.85 16.08 4.53
C GLY A 180 -23.43 16.21 3.08
N ILE A 181 -22.82 17.33 2.67
CA ILE A 181 -22.32 17.55 1.31
C ILE A 181 -20.86 17.11 1.22
N GLN A 182 -20.55 16.32 0.21
CA GLN A 182 -19.20 15.87 -0.09
C GLN A 182 -18.43 16.99 -0.83
N LEU A 183 -17.19 17.26 -0.38
CA LEU A 183 -16.24 18.10 -1.06
C LEU A 183 -15.08 17.24 -1.57
N ARG A 184 -14.67 17.46 -2.81
CA ARG A 184 -13.52 16.85 -3.45
C ARG A 184 -12.42 17.88 -3.54
N VAL A 185 -11.30 17.60 -2.87
CA VAL A 185 -10.22 18.58 -2.72
C VAL A 185 -8.92 18.01 -3.26
N LYS A 186 -8.21 18.86 -4.01
CA LYS A 186 -6.83 18.62 -4.43
C LYS A 186 -5.96 19.73 -3.81
N ALA A 187 -4.92 19.34 -3.09
CA ALA A 187 -4.01 20.28 -2.45
C ALA A 187 -2.59 20.11 -3.01
N ARG A 188 -1.80 21.19 -2.89
CA ARG A 188 -0.35 21.20 -3.13
C ARG A 188 0.36 21.58 -1.85
N VAL A 189 1.32 20.77 -1.46
CA VAL A 189 2.09 20.99 -0.24
C VAL A 189 3.52 21.34 -0.61
N THR A 190 3.94 22.53 -0.20
CA THR A 190 5.34 22.95 -0.35
C THR A 190 6.12 22.47 0.87
N VAL A 191 7.11 21.62 0.63
CA VAL A 191 7.93 21.02 1.67
C VAL A 191 9.40 21.34 1.50
N ARG A 192 10.11 21.37 2.62
CA ARG A 192 11.56 21.49 2.70
C ARG A 192 12.11 20.30 3.49
N THR A 193 13.24 19.74 3.06
CA THR A 193 13.90 18.66 3.80
C THR A 193 14.49 19.16 5.12
N ASN A 194 14.17 18.48 6.21
CA ASN A 194 14.81 18.70 7.52
C ASN A 194 15.98 17.72 7.65
N MET A 195 17.21 18.22 7.47
CA MET A 195 18.42 17.40 7.49
C MET A 195 18.61 16.63 8.81
N LYS A 196 18.18 17.22 9.95
CA LYS A 196 18.32 16.58 11.27
C LYS A 196 17.42 15.37 11.45
N GLN A 197 16.26 15.39 10.82
CA GLN A 197 15.27 14.29 10.91
C GLN A 197 15.32 13.33 9.72
N LEU A 198 16.19 13.58 8.75
CA LEU A 198 16.22 12.80 7.51
C LEU A 198 16.53 11.31 7.74
N VAL A 199 17.39 10.97 8.70
CA VAL A 199 17.77 9.57 8.98
C VAL A 199 16.61 8.76 9.56
N SER A 200 15.86 9.35 10.51
CA SER A 200 14.82 8.68 11.30
C SER A 200 13.40 9.04 10.88
N GLY A 201 13.22 10.12 10.12
CA GLY A 201 11.91 10.65 9.76
C GLY A 201 11.21 9.83 8.68
N ALA A 202 9.89 9.87 8.70
CA ALA A 202 9.06 9.24 7.67
C ALA A 202 9.19 9.95 6.31
N GLY A 203 8.95 9.20 5.23
CA GLY A 203 9.07 9.69 3.85
C GLY A 203 7.92 10.58 3.38
N GLU A 204 7.97 10.94 2.09
CA GLU A 204 6.99 11.77 1.39
C GLU A 204 5.56 11.21 1.47
N GLU A 205 5.41 9.88 1.31
CA GLU A 205 4.10 9.21 1.38
C GLU A 205 3.38 9.45 2.72
N THR A 206 4.15 9.50 3.82
CA THR A 206 3.57 9.77 5.15
C THR A 206 3.09 11.21 5.27
N VAL A 207 3.81 12.17 4.67
CA VAL A 207 3.38 13.58 4.62
C VAL A 207 2.08 13.70 3.83
N VAL A 208 2.02 13.09 2.64
CA VAL A 208 0.82 13.05 1.80
C VAL A 208 -0.37 12.46 2.54
N ALA A 209 -0.17 11.32 3.23
CA ALA A 209 -1.24 10.65 3.99
C ALA A 209 -1.74 11.52 5.16
N ARG A 210 -0.83 12.13 5.94
CA ARG A 210 -1.20 12.97 7.08
C ARG A 210 -1.89 14.25 6.66
N VAL A 211 -1.39 14.91 5.61
CA VAL A 211 -2.02 16.12 5.07
C VAL A 211 -3.40 15.77 4.51
N GLY A 212 -3.54 14.67 3.75
CA GLY A 212 -4.84 14.20 3.27
C GLY A 212 -5.83 13.95 4.41
N GLN A 213 -5.37 13.28 5.47
CA GLN A 213 -6.18 13.07 6.68
C GLN A 213 -6.56 14.40 7.35
N GLY A 214 -5.61 15.34 7.45
CA GLY A 214 -5.85 16.65 8.02
C GLY A 214 -6.89 17.46 7.23
N ILE A 215 -6.84 17.40 5.89
CA ILE A 215 -7.82 18.03 4.99
C ILE A 215 -9.22 17.45 5.22
N VAL A 216 -9.35 16.12 5.23
CA VAL A 216 -10.62 15.43 5.48
C VAL A 216 -11.18 15.78 6.85
N ALA A 217 -10.33 15.82 7.88
CA ALA A 217 -10.74 16.21 9.23
C ALA A 217 -11.20 17.69 9.30
N ALA A 218 -10.49 18.59 8.62
CA ALA A 218 -10.85 20.01 8.56
C ALA A 218 -12.21 20.22 7.86
N ILE A 219 -12.46 19.53 6.73
CA ILE A 219 -13.76 19.54 6.04
C ILE A 219 -14.86 18.98 6.95
N GLY A 220 -14.62 17.83 7.60
CA GLY A 220 -15.60 17.19 8.50
C GLY A 220 -15.93 18.00 9.75
N SER A 221 -15.06 18.93 10.16
CA SER A 221 -15.32 19.86 11.27
C SER A 221 -16.10 21.10 10.86
N ALA A 222 -16.16 21.42 9.56
CA ALA A 222 -16.87 22.59 9.05
C ALA A 222 -18.39 22.37 9.08
N ASP A 223 -19.12 23.41 9.52
CA ASP A 223 -20.58 23.33 9.65
C ASP A 223 -21.30 23.28 8.30
N THR A 224 -20.76 24.00 7.29
CA THR A 224 -21.33 24.04 5.94
C THR A 224 -20.24 24.02 4.89
N TYR A 225 -20.53 23.33 3.76
CA TYR A 225 -19.61 23.30 2.62
C TYR A 225 -19.35 24.68 2.03
N LYS A 226 -20.31 25.62 2.11
CA LYS A 226 -20.18 27.00 1.61
C LYS A 226 -19.07 27.75 2.32
N HIS A 227 -18.97 27.60 3.63
CA HIS A 227 -17.94 28.27 4.43
C HIS A 227 -16.53 27.77 4.05
N VAL A 228 -16.40 26.50 3.69
CA VAL A 228 -15.15 25.93 3.21
C VAL A 228 -14.77 26.46 1.82
N LEU A 229 -15.76 26.59 0.92
CA LEU A 229 -15.56 27.15 -0.43
C LEU A 229 -15.21 28.63 -0.42
N GLU A 230 -15.82 29.40 0.48
CA GLU A 230 -15.54 30.83 0.63
C GLU A 230 -14.16 31.12 1.21
N SER A 231 -13.64 30.21 2.03
CA SER A 231 -12.37 30.40 2.73
C SER A 231 -11.53 29.11 2.78
N PRO A 232 -10.94 28.67 1.65
CA PRO A 232 -10.10 27.47 1.60
C PRO A 232 -8.88 27.55 2.53
N ASP A 233 -8.40 28.77 2.82
CA ASP A 233 -7.27 29.00 3.73
C ASP A 233 -7.53 28.52 5.17
N LEU A 234 -8.77 28.37 5.57
CA LEU A 234 -9.12 27.81 6.88
C LEU A 234 -8.66 26.36 6.99
N ILE A 235 -8.81 25.58 5.91
CA ILE A 235 -8.32 24.21 5.86
C ILE A 235 -6.80 24.22 6.01
N SER A 236 -6.10 25.03 5.20
CA SER A 236 -4.65 25.10 5.21
C SER A 236 -4.12 25.47 6.60
N LYS A 237 -4.72 26.45 7.26
CA LYS A 237 -4.35 26.86 8.62
C LYS A 237 -4.63 25.78 9.66
N ALA A 238 -5.79 25.12 9.59
CA ALA A 238 -6.16 24.05 10.51
C ALA A 238 -5.21 22.85 10.38
N VAL A 239 -4.84 22.48 9.15
CA VAL A 239 -3.91 21.40 8.86
C VAL A 239 -2.49 21.72 9.35
N LEU A 240 -2.00 22.95 9.13
CA LEU A 240 -0.71 23.40 9.62
C LEU A 240 -0.65 23.47 11.16
N ALA A 241 -1.72 23.91 11.82
CA ALA A 241 -1.81 24.00 13.27
C ALA A 241 -1.68 22.62 13.97
N ASN A 242 -2.02 21.54 13.27
CA ASN A 242 -1.93 20.17 13.81
C ASN A 242 -0.50 19.61 13.83
N GLY A 243 0.52 20.34 13.36
CA GLY A 243 1.91 19.91 13.43
C GLY A 243 2.18 18.58 12.71
N LEU A 244 1.65 18.40 11.52
CA LEU A 244 1.69 17.12 10.76
C LEU A 244 3.09 16.74 10.28
N ASP A 245 4.06 17.65 10.35
CA ASP A 245 5.46 17.46 10.02
C ASP A 245 6.26 16.75 11.14
N ALA A 246 5.69 16.62 12.34
CA ALA A 246 6.35 15.98 13.47
C ALA A 246 6.75 14.53 13.15
N GLY A 247 8.06 14.21 13.27
CA GLY A 247 8.60 12.88 12.99
C GLY A 247 8.68 12.52 11.49
N THR A 248 8.59 13.51 10.60
CA THR A 248 8.84 13.34 9.16
C THR A 248 10.20 13.91 8.77
N ALA A 249 10.73 13.44 7.64
CA ALA A 249 11.96 13.97 7.04
C ALA A 249 11.77 15.36 6.40
N PHE A 250 10.53 15.85 6.35
CA PHE A 250 10.15 17.08 5.69
C PHE A 250 9.50 18.04 6.66
N GLN A 251 9.74 19.34 6.44
CA GLN A 251 9.04 20.43 7.09
C GLN A 251 8.06 21.04 6.08
N ILE A 252 6.81 21.16 6.47
CA ILE A 252 5.76 21.79 5.66
C ILE A 252 5.90 23.30 5.74
N LEU A 253 6.01 23.97 4.60
CA LEU A 253 6.08 25.43 4.50
C LEU A 253 4.72 26.06 4.23
N SER A 254 3.99 25.51 3.24
CA SER A 254 2.63 25.94 2.90
C SER A 254 1.81 24.76 2.43
N ILE A 255 0.50 24.87 2.57
CA ILE A 255 -0.50 23.97 2.02
C ILE A 255 -1.45 24.86 1.22
N ASP A 256 -1.49 24.66 -0.08
CA ASP A 256 -2.30 25.43 -1.00
C ASP A 256 -3.39 24.53 -1.59
N ILE A 257 -4.64 24.96 -1.49
CA ILE A 257 -5.74 24.23 -2.11
C ILE A 257 -5.74 24.57 -3.60
N ALA A 258 -5.44 23.57 -4.42
CA ALA A 258 -5.32 23.75 -5.87
C ALA A 258 -6.66 23.70 -6.60
N ASP A 259 -7.55 22.83 -6.11
CA ASP A 259 -8.87 22.61 -6.69
C ASP A 259 -9.86 22.11 -5.64
N MET A 260 -11.13 22.55 -5.75
CA MET A 260 -12.17 22.16 -4.81
C MET A 260 -13.51 22.09 -5.53
N ASP A 261 -14.02 20.87 -5.67
CA ASP A 261 -15.31 20.57 -6.31
C ASP A 261 -16.33 20.11 -5.28
N VAL A 262 -17.59 20.44 -5.54
CA VAL A 262 -18.73 19.93 -4.78
C VAL A 262 -19.15 18.58 -5.35
N GLY A 263 -19.12 17.57 -4.50
CA GLY A 263 -19.55 16.22 -4.84
C GLY A 263 -21.04 15.98 -4.51
N ASP A 264 -21.35 14.74 -4.15
CA ASP A 264 -22.70 14.27 -3.93
C ASP A 264 -23.25 14.72 -2.56
N ASN A 265 -24.57 14.83 -2.44
CA ASN A 265 -25.22 15.07 -1.16
C ASN A 265 -25.44 13.74 -0.42
N VAL A 266 -24.41 13.26 0.28
CA VAL A 266 -24.44 12.01 1.04
C VAL A 266 -25.48 12.05 2.17
N GLY A 267 -25.71 13.24 2.75
CA GLY A 267 -26.70 13.42 3.80
C GLY A 267 -28.12 13.14 3.33
N ALA A 268 -28.50 13.67 2.17
CA ALA A 268 -29.82 13.41 1.57
C ALA A 268 -29.99 11.94 1.16
N GLU A 269 -28.95 11.33 0.62
CA GLU A 269 -28.97 9.91 0.24
C GLU A 269 -29.14 9.00 1.48
N LEU A 270 -28.45 9.28 2.57
CA LEU A 270 -28.63 8.55 3.83
C LEU A 270 -30.02 8.70 4.39
N GLN A 271 -30.61 9.92 4.36
CA GLN A 271 -32.00 10.14 4.79
C GLN A 271 -32.99 9.36 3.94
N THR A 272 -32.80 9.32 2.62
CA THR A 272 -33.65 8.54 1.71
C THR A 272 -33.56 7.05 2.02
N ARG A 273 -32.33 6.51 2.18
CA ARG A 273 -32.13 5.10 2.55
C ARG A 273 -32.73 4.78 3.92
N GLN A 274 -32.63 5.68 4.88
CA GLN A 274 -33.23 5.52 6.20
C GLN A 274 -34.74 5.52 6.16
N ALA A 275 -35.33 6.42 5.35
CA ALA A 275 -36.79 6.45 5.12
C ALA A 275 -37.31 5.17 4.44
N GLU A 276 -36.57 4.66 3.46
CA GLU A 276 -36.88 3.37 2.81
C GLU A 276 -36.79 2.19 3.79
N ALA A 277 -35.75 2.14 4.59
CA ALA A 277 -35.57 1.11 5.63
C ALA A 277 -36.72 1.18 6.66
N ASN A 278 -37.09 2.37 7.13
CA ASN A 278 -38.20 2.56 8.04
C ASN A 278 -39.53 2.12 7.39
N LYS A 279 -39.75 2.46 6.12
CA LYS A 279 -40.92 1.99 5.38
C LYS A 279 -41.02 0.46 5.34
N GLN A 280 -39.91 -0.22 5.06
CA GLN A 280 -39.85 -1.69 5.06
C GLN A 280 -40.16 -2.28 6.44
N ILE A 281 -39.61 -1.68 7.51
CA ILE A 281 -39.90 -2.09 8.89
C ILE A 281 -41.40 -1.96 9.20
N PHE A 282 -42.02 -0.80 8.90
CA PHE A 282 -43.42 -0.59 9.12
C PHE A 282 -44.31 -1.51 8.28
N GLN A 283 -43.92 -1.82 7.05
CA GLN A 283 -44.61 -2.80 6.22
C GLN A 283 -44.54 -4.21 6.83
N ALA A 284 -43.35 -4.64 7.26
CA ALA A 284 -43.20 -5.94 7.91
C ALA A 284 -43.98 -6.04 9.23
N GLU A 285 -44.01 -4.96 10.02
CA GLU A 285 -44.84 -4.92 11.24
C GLU A 285 -46.34 -4.98 10.92
N ALA A 286 -46.79 -4.27 9.87
CA ALA A 286 -48.20 -4.32 9.44
C ALA A 286 -48.58 -5.72 8.95
N GLU A 287 -47.72 -6.39 8.20
CA GLU A 287 -47.94 -7.78 7.77
C GLU A 287 -47.96 -8.74 8.96
N LYS A 288 -47.03 -8.57 9.89
CA LYS A 288 -47.00 -9.36 11.14
C LYS A 288 -48.33 -9.18 11.91
N ARG A 289 -48.80 -7.94 12.08
CA ARG A 289 -50.10 -7.67 12.75
C ARG A 289 -51.28 -8.30 12.01
N ARG A 290 -51.29 -8.24 10.67
CA ARG A 290 -52.31 -8.91 9.84
C ARG A 290 -52.27 -10.43 10.01
N ALA A 291 -51.07 -11.03 9.96
CA ALA A 291 -50.91 -12.46 10.15
C ALA A 291 -51.35 -12.90 11.56
N MET A 292 -51.00 -12.12 12.57
CA MET A 292 -51.47 -12.39 13.97
C MET A 292 -52.99 -12.27 14.09
N ALA A 293 -53.62 -11.25 13.45
CA ALA A 293 -55.07 -11.11 13.51
C ALA A 293 -55.80 -12.26 12.77
N VAL A 294 -55.25 -12.73 11.63
CA VAL A 294 -55.78 -13.90 10.91
C VAL A 294 -55.63 -15.20 11.78
N ALA A 295 -54.48 -15.38 12.41
CA ALA A 295 -54.25 -16.51 13.29
C ALA A 295 -55.23 -16.50 14.48
N GLN A 296 -55.41 -15.34 15.10
CA GLN A 296 -56.39 -15.16 16.19
C GLN A 296 -57.83 -15.44 15.74
N ASP A 297 -58.24 -15.01 14.56
CA ASP A 297 -59.55 -15.31 14.00
C ASP A 297 -59.75 -16.81 13.74
N GLN A 298 -58.72 -17.49 13.25
CA GLN A 298 -58.74 -18.94 13.07
C GLN A 298 -58.83 -19.69 14.41
N GLU A 299 -58.07 -19.26 15.40
CA GLU A 299 -58.18 -19.84 16.79
C GLU A 299 -59.56 -19.65 17.39
N ASN A 300 -60.12 -18.44 17.23
CA ASN A 300 -61.47 -18.15 17.71
C ASN A 300 -62.56 -19.00 16.99
N ARG A 301 -62.40 -19.20 15.67
CA ARG A 301 -63.27 -20.10 14.91
C ARG A 301 -63.13 -21.57 15.35
N ALA A 302 -61.90 -22.03 15.61
CA ALA A 302 -61.66 -23.36 16.08
C ALA A 302 -62.26 -23.57 17.49
N LEU A 303 -62.10 -22.60 18.38
CA LEU A 303 -62.72 -22.61 19.70
C LEU A 303 -64.27 -22.61 19.63
N ALA A 304 -64.85 -21.79 18.72
CA ALA A 304 -66.29 -21.78 18.50
C ALA A 304 -66.80 -23.15 18.02
N GLN A 305 -66.08 -23.79 17.05
CA GLN A 305 -66.41 -25.14 16.61
C GLN A 305 -66.30 -26.17 17.68
N LEU A 306 -65.25 -26.11 18.51
CA LEU A 306 -65.06 -27.03 19.64
C LEU A 306 -66.17 -26.87 20.68
N ASN A 307 -66.56 -25.62 20.99
CA ASN A 307 -67.69 -25.35 21.86
C ASN A 307 -69.03 -25.85 21.27
N ARG A 308 -69.26 -25.68 19.97
CA ARG A 308 -70.41 -26.26 19.28
C ARG A 308 -70.41 -27.79 19.36
N ALA A 309 -69.23 -28.42 19.16
CA ALA A 309 -69.11 -29.88 19.27
C ALA A 309 -69.47 -30.38 20.72
N LYS A 310 -69.00 -29.66 21.74
CA LYS A 310 -69.36 -29.96 23.14
C LYS A 310 -70.85 -29.80 23.44
N VAL A 311 -71.48 -28.79 22.84
CA VAL A 311 -72.96 -28.59 22.98
C VAL A 311 -73.68 -29.75 22.32
N ILE A 312 -73.29 -30.14 21.09
CA ILE A 312 -73.86 -31.27 20.38
C ILE A 312 -73.68 -32.60 21.16
N GLU A 313 -72.52 -32.81 21.74
CA GLU A 313 -72.22 -33.97 22.57
C GLU A 313 -73.12 -34.01 23.83
N ALA A 314 -73.24 -32.86 24.51
CA ALA A 314 -74.18 -32.75 25.65
C ALA A 314 -75.63 -32.94 25.24
N GLU A 315 -76.11 -32.40 24.09
CA GLU A 315 -77.41 -32.62 23.58
C GLU A 315 -77.66 -34.09 23.20
N ALA A 316 -76.61 -34.80 22.66
CA ALA A 316 -76.70 -36.23 22.37
C ALA A 316 -76.89 -37.13 23.60
N GLN A 317 -76.39 -36.67 24.78
CA GLN A 317 -76.60 -37.39 26.07
C GLN A 317 -78.05 -37.30 26.56
N ILE A 318 -78.83 -36.26 26.21
CA ILE A 318 -80.19 -36.09 26.66
C ILE A 318 -81.08 -37.26 26.24
N PRO A 319 -81.11 -37.70 24.96
CA PRO A 319 -81.92 -38.85 24.53
C PRO A 319 -81.51 -40.16 25.21
N LEU A 320 -80.23 -40.34 25.48
CA LEU A 320 -79.69 -41.49 26.17
C LEU A 320 -80.19 -41.53 27.66
N ALA A 321 -80.12 -40.41 28.38
CA ALA A 321 -80.58 -40.23 29.70
C ALA A 321 -82.17 -40.43 29.77
N MET A 322 -82.84 -39.96 28.77
CA MET A 322 -84.30 -40.19 28.64
C MET A 322 -84.61 -41.68 28.45
N ALA A 323 -83.84 -42.38 27.54
CA ALA A 323 -84.09 -43.81 27.33
C ALA A 323 -83.78 -44.62 28.62
N ASP A 324 -82.82 -44.25 29.40
CA ASP A 324 -82.52 -44.86 30.71
C ASP A 324 -83.60 -44.53 31.77
N ALA A 325 -84.09 -43.32 31.79
CA ALA A 325 -85.26 -42.96 32.67
C ALA A 325 -86.54 -43.68 32.28
N PHE A 326 -86.75 -43.98 30.98
CA PHE A 326 -87.88 -44.86 30.55
C PHE A 326 -87.69 -46.32 31.04
N ARG A 327 -86.49 -46.88 30.92
CA ARG A 327 -86.15 -48.24 31.37
C ARG A 327 -86.32 -48.42 32.82
N SER A 328 -85.94 -47.42 33.59
CA SER A 328 -85.98 -47.43 35.02
C SER A 328 -87.37 -47.13 35.60
N GLY A 329 -88.42 -46.85 34.75
CA GLY A 329 -89.76 -46.56 35.13
C GLY A 329 -89.97 -45.18 35.76
N HIS A 330 -89.02 -44.29 35.70
CA HIS A 330 -89.09 -42.95 36.34
C HIS A 330 -89.75 -41.90 35.36
N LEU A 331 -89.97 -42.24 34.10
CA LEU A 331 -90.63 -41.34 33.11
C LEU A 331 -91.76 -42.04 32.47
N GLY A 332 -93.02 -41.47 32.58
CA GLY A 332 -94.20 -41.95 31.89
C GLY A 332 -94.35 -41.43 30.44
N ILE A 333 -95.09 -42.18 29.62
CA ILE A 333 -95.32 -41.76 28.23
C ILE A 333 -95.96 -40.38 28.14
N MET A 334 -96.88 -40.01 29.04
CA MET A 334 -97.51 -38.68 29.08
C MET A 334 -96.54 -37.55 29.44
N ASP A 335 -95.48 -37.82 30.28
CA ASP A 335 -94.46 -36.84 30.66
C ASP A 335 -93.52 -36.54 29.50
N TYR A 336 -93.23 -37.55 28.66
CA TYR A 336 -92.46 -37.33 27.41
C TYR A 336 -93.19 -36.42 26.47
N TYR A 337 -94.50 -36.58 26.21
CA TYR A 337 -95.25 -35.66 25.34
C TYR A 337 -95.38 -34.26 25.92
N ARG A 338 -95.45 -34.10 27.28
CA ARG A 338 -95.40 -32.78 27.88
C ARG A 338 -94.08 -32.09 27.70
N MET A 339 -92.97 -32.78 27.86
CA MET A 339 -91.60 -32.23 27.68
C MET A 339 -91.41 -31.87 26.22
N LYS A 340 -91.80 -32.70 25.25
CA LYS A 340 -91.75 -32.41 23.81
C LYS A 340 -92.52 -31.17 23.43
N ASN A 341 -93.73 -30.96 24.02
CA ASN A 341 -94.48 -29.74 23.81
C ASN A 341 -93.83 -28.49 24.38
N ILE A 342 -93.20 -28.59 25.55
CA ILE A 342 -92.44 -27.48 26.16
C ILE A 342 -91.20 -27.16 25.32
N GLN A 343 -90.55 -28.18 24.80
CA GLN A 343 -89.37 -28.00 23.92
C GLN A 343 -89.73 -27.38 22.60
N ALA A 344 -90.88 -27.75 22.01
CA ALA A 344 -91.42 -27.14 20.81
C ALA A 344 -91.82 -25.67 21.01
N ASP A 345 -92.42 -25.33 22.15
CA ASP A 345 -92.80 -23.96 22.50
C ASP A 345 -91.55 -23.09 22.75
N THR A 346 -90.52 -23.65 23.40
CA THR A 346 -89.26 -22.98 23.63
C THR A 346 -88.52 -22.73 22.28
N SER A 347 -88.49 -23.73 21.39
CA SER A 347 -87.81 -23.57 20.05
C SER A 347 -88.56 -22.55 19.16
N MET A 348 -89.91 -22.49 19.28
CA MET A 348 -90.71 -21.49 18.59
C MET A 348 -90.43 -20.08 19.12
N ARG A 349 -90.29 -19.90 20.41
CA ARG A 349 -89.92 -18.63 21.04
C ARG A 349 -88.50 -18.20 20.70
N ASP A 350 -87.53 -19.10 20.65
CA ASP A 350 -86.15 -18.84 20.21
C ASP A 350 -86.09 -18.42 18.73
N SER A 351 -86.96 -19.02 17.87
CA SER A 351 -87.04 -18.61 16.46
C SER A 351 -87.65 -17.22 16.23
N ILE A 352 -88.56 -16.82 17.11
CA ILE A 352 -89.22 -15.50 17.07
C ILE A 352 -88.26 -14.44 17.67
N GLY A 353 -87.47 -14.81 18.68
CA GLY A 353 -86.46 -13.93 19.36
C GLY A 353 -85.19 -13.68 18.61
N LYS A 354 -84.90 -14.45 17.56
CA LYS A 354 -83.73 -14.19 16.71
C LYS A 354 -84.04 -13.09 15.71
N PRO A 355 -83.38 -11.91 15.79
CA PRO A 355 -83.57 -10.91 14.78
C PRO A 355 -83.05 -11.45 13.43
N ALA A 356 -83.83 -11.18 12.34
CA ALA A 356 -83.49 -11.56 10.96
C ALA A 356 -82.27 -10.71 10.45
N THR A 357 -81.04 -11.08 10.91
CA THR A 357 -79.80 -10.39 10.52
C THR A 357 -78.79 -11.33 9.86
N ASP A 358 -79.19 -12.15 8.93
CA ASP A 358 -78.18 -12.88 8.12
C ASP A 358 -78.67 -13.16 6.67
N SER A 359 -79.22 -12.14 5.99
CA SER A 359 -79.45 -12.28 4.54
C SER A 359 -78.96 -11.08 3.70
N ALA A 360 -77.97 -10.31 4.21
CA ALA A 360 -77.52 -9.17 3.43
C ALA A 360 -75.96 -9.01 3.46
N THR A 361 -75.15 -10.10 3.29
CA THR A 361 -73.74 -9.96 2.93
C THR A 361 -73.35 -11.06 1.96
N GLY A 362 -73.91 -11.00 0.78
CA GLY A 362 -73.47 -11.82 -0.35
C GLY A 362 -73.72 -11.06 -1.62
N ASN A 363 -72.95 -10.02 -1.88
CA ASN A 363 -72.54 -9.61 -3.21
C ASN A 363 -72.02 -8.19 -3.27
N SER A 364 -70.70 -8.03 -3.10
CA SER A 364 -70.02 -6.94 -3.77
C SER A 364 -68.51 -7.30 -3.83
N GLY A 365 -68.17 -8.07 -4.82
CA GLY A 365 -66.81 -8.34 -5.24
C GLY A 365 -66.81 -8.30 -6.75
N ALA A 366 -66.48 -7.14 -7.31
CA ALA A 366 -65.95 -6.96 -8.66
C ALA A 366 -65.98 -5.48 -9.03
N ALA A 367 -64.85 -4.81 -8.83
CA ALA A 367 -64.29 -3.82 -9.74
C ALA A 367 -62.89 -3.45 -9.23
#